data_c0c200539874a2e96dac9a77487b036a
#
_entry.id   c0c200539874a2e96dac9a77487b036a
#
_cell.length_a   1.000
_cell.length_b   1.000
_cell.length_c   1.000
_cell.angle_alpha   90.00
_cell.angle_beta   90.00
_cell.angle_gamma   90.00
#
_symmetry.space_group_name_H-M   'P 1'
#
loop_
_entity.id
_entity.type
_entity.pdbx_description
1 polymer ?
#
loop_
_entity_poly.entity_id
_entity_poly.type
_entity_poly.pdbx_seq_one_letter_code
_entity_poly.pdbx_strand_id
1 'polypeptide(L)'
;DNIWNNRHLAICYRLNRNYQAALTYYKKVEEAAPEDTNVTFHIGSCLAELGQYEEALNYFFKLDFIENNCIKAWRGIGWCSFISQKHEQAMKYYEKIIEQKPLAIDYMNAGHVAWVMGDIQKASVFYGKAITASGNRERFLEMFHKDEEALLTQGIREEDIPLMLDLL
;
A
#
# COMPACT_ATOMS: atom_id res chain seq x y z
N ASP A 1 24.20 -19.06 -12.32
CA ASP A 1 22.94 -18.33 -12.45
C ASP A 1 23.23 -16.86 -12.70
N ASN A 2 22.76 -16.35 -13.85
CA ASN A 2 23.03 -14.97 -14.23
C ASN A 2 22.03 -14.04 -13.50
N ILE A 3 22.51 -13.14 -12.65
CA ILE A 3 21.72 -12.17 -11.89
C ILE A 3 20.83 -11.31 -12.81
N TRP A 4 21.32 -10.96 -13.99
CA TRP A 4 20.57 -10.20 -15.00
C TRP A 4 19.34 -10.98 -15.49
N ASN A 5 19.51 -12.27 -15.83
CA ASN A 5 18.40 -13.14 -16.24
C ASN A 5 17.36 -13.30 -15.12
N ASN A 6 17.80 -13.54 -13.88
CA ASN A 6 16.90 -13.68 -12.74
C ASN A 6 16.08 -12.39 -12.53
N ARG A 7 16.71 -11.21 -12.66
CA ARG A 7 16.02 -9.93 -12.56
C ARG A 7 14.96 -9.75 -13.64
N HIS A 8 15.27 -10.08 -14.90
CA HIS A 8 14.32 -9.98 -16.00
C HIS A 8 13.15 -10.96 -15.84
N LEU A 9 13.40 -12.19 -15.44
CA LEU A 9 12.36 -13.17 -15.16
C LEU A 9 11.46 -12.69 -14.01
N ALA A 10 12.04 -12.17 -12.93
CA ALA A 10 11.27 -11.60 -11.82
C ALA A 10 10.33 -10.47 -12.27
N ILE A 11 10.83 -9.55 -13.09
CA ILE A 11 10.04 -8.45 -13.65
C ILE A 11 8.90 -9.00 -14.54
N CYS A 12 9.20 -9.92 -15.45
CA CYS A 12 8.21 -10.52 -16.34
C CYS A 12 7.09 -11.22 -15.55
N TYR A 13 7.45 -12.04 -14.55
CA TYR A 13 6.46 -12.72 -13.72
C TYR A 13 5.62 -11.73 -12.91
N ARG A 14 6.21 -10.68 -12.35
CA ARG A 14 5.49 -9.64 -11.61
C ARG A 14 4.50 -8.89 -12.51
N LEU A 15 4.92 -8.51 -13.72
CA LEU A 15 4.03 -7.85 -14.69
C LEU A 15 2.86 -8.74 -15.11
N ASN A 16 3.07 -10.07 -15.17
CA ASN A 16 2.03 -11.06 -15.42
C ASN A 16 1.25 -11.47 -14.15
N ARG A 17 1.42 -10.74 -13.03
CA ARG A 17 0.79 -11.00 -11.73
C ARG A 17 1.08 -12.40 -11.15
N ASN A 18 2.10 -13.09 -11.63
CA ASN A 18 2.60 -14.32 -11.01
C ASN A 18 3.60 -13.97 -9.91
N TYR A 19 3.07 -13.46 -8.79
CA TYR A 19 3.88 -12.94 -7.69
C TYR A 19 4.72 -14.01 -7.00
N GLN A 20 4.25 -15.25 -6.96
CA GLN A 20 5.01 -16.37 -6.38
C GLN A 20 6.26 -16.67 -7.19
N ALA A 21 6.15 -16.75 -8.50
CA ALA A 21 7.31 -16.95 -9.38
C ALA A 21 8.25 -15.72 -9.34
N ALA A 22 7.67 -14.50 -9.38
CA ALA A 22 8.45 -13.28 -9.27
C ALA A 22 9.27 -13.25 -7.98
N LEU A 23 8.67 -13.59 -6.85
CA LEU A 23 9.32 -13.65 -5.54
C LEU A 23 10.52 -14.62 -5.55
N THR A 24 10.35 -15.81 -6.13
CA THR A 24 11.42 -16.81 -6.26
C THR A 24 12.64 -16.23 -6.99
N TYR A 25 12.42 -15.52 -8.10
CA TYR A 25 13.52 -14.94 -8.86
C TYR A 25 14.10 -13.68 -8.21
N TYR A 26 13.28 -12.83 -7.57
CA TYR A 26 13.80 -11.70 -6.80
C TYR A 26 14.67 -12.15 -5.62
N LYS A 27 14.31 -13.22 -4.92
CA LYS A 27 15.14 -13.77 -3.84
C LYS A 27 16.50 -14.24 -4.33
N LYS A 28 16.59 -14.85 -5.52
CA LYS A 28 17.90 -15.20 -6.15
C LYS A 28 18.73 -13.94 -6.47
N VAL A 29 18.08 -12.85 -6.86
CA VAL A 29 18.77 -11.56 -7.08
C VAL A 29 19.23 -10.97 -5.74
N GLU A 30 18.41 -11.03 -4.69
CA GLU A 30 18.76 -10.55 -3.35
C GLU A 30 19.98 -11.30 -2.78
N GLU A 31 20.08 -12.62 -2.96
CA GLU A 31 21.25 -13.41 -2.55
C GLU A 31 22.55 -12.93 -3.19
N ALA A 32 22.49 -12.51 -4.47
CA ALA A 32 23.64 -12.04 -5.22
C ALA A 32 23.93 -10.54 -5.05
N ALA A 33 22.91 -9.75 -4.69
CA ALA A 33 22.98 -8.29 -4.52
C ALA A 33 22.08 -7.83 -3.35
N PRO A 34 22.46 -8.11 -2.09
CA PRO A 34 21.62 -7.86 -0.92
C PRO A 34 21.36 -6.38 -0.64
N GLU A 35 22.17 -5.50 -1.21
CA GLU A 35 22.05 -4.03 -1.06
C GLU A 35 21.13 -3.38 -2.11
N ASP A 36 20.56 -4.17 -3.02
CA ASP A 36 19.67 -3.63 -4.05
C ASP A 36 18.30 -3.27 -3.49
N THR A 37 18.11 -1.97 -3.21
CA THR A 37 16.88 -1.44 -2.63
C THR A 37 15.66 -1.60 -3.53
N ASN A 38 15.84 -1.65 -4.86
CA ASN A 38 14.75 -1.92 -5.79
C ASN A 38 14.27 -3.39 -5.66
N VAL A 39 15.20 -4.32 -5.50
CA VAL A 39 14.86 -5.73 -5.27
C VAL A 39 14.14 -5.87 -3.92
N THR A 40 14.66 -5.24 -2.86
CA THR A 40 14.02 -5.19 -1.54
C THR A 40 12.57 -4.69 -1.64
N PHE A 41 12.32 -3.60 -2.38
CA PHE A 41 10.98 -3.06 -2.62
C PHE A 41 10.08 -4.07 -3.35
N HIS A 42 10.57 -4.70 -4.42
CA HIS A 42 9.76 -5.62 -5.21
C HIS A 42 9.45 -6.92 -4.47
N ILE A 43 10.36 -7.41 -3.62
CA ILE A 43 10.07 -8.55 -2.73
C ILE A 43 8.93 -8.19 -1.77
N GLY A 44 9.04 -7.05 -1.07
CA GLY A 44 7.97 -6.57 -0.19
C GLY A 44 6.62 -6.43 -0.92
N SER A 45 6.64 -5.88 -2.14
CA SER A 45 5.43 -5.75 -2.96
C SER A 45 4.83 -7.11 -3.36
N CYS A 46 5.65 -8.06 -3.80
CA CYS A 46 5.17 -9.41 -4.14
C CYS A 46 4.57 -10.13 -2.93
N LEU A 47 5.21 -10.00 -1.76
CA LEU A 47 4.72 -10.57 -0.51
C LEU A 47 3.36 -9.98 -0.12
N ALA A 48 3.19 -8.66 -0.25
CA ALA A 48 1.92 -7.98 0.02
C ALA A 48 0.81 -8.48 -0.92
N GLU A 49 1.09 -8.63 -2.22
CA GLU A 49 0.14 -9.17 -3.21
C GLU A 49 -0.22 -10.64 -2.94
N LEU A 50 0.66 -11.39 -2.29
CA LEU A 50 0.43 -12.78 -1.84
C LEU A 50 -0.29 -12.85 -0.47
N GLY A 51 -0.64 -11.73 0.14
CA GLY A 51 -1.26 -11.66 1.47
C GLY A 51 -0.30 -11.91 2.64
N GLN A 52 1.02 -11.97 2.38
CA GLN A 52 2.05 -12.19 3.39
C GLN A 52 2.50 -10.86 4.02
N TYR A 53 1.55 -10.15 4.64
CA TYR A 53 1.72 -8.75 5.06
C TYR A 53 2.79 -8.55 6.13
N GLU A 54 2.92 -9.46 7.09
CA GLU A 54 3.95 -9.35 8.13
C GLU A 54 5.37 -9.48 7.56
N GLU A 55 5.57 -10.40 6.61
CA GLU A 55 6.86 -10.55 5.92
C GLU A 55 7.12 -9.34 5.00
N ALA A 56 6.10 -8.86 4.30
CA ALA A 56 6.19 -7.64 3.49
C ALA A 56 6.61 -6.42 4.32
N LEU A 57 6.05 -6.26 5.52
CA LEU A 57 6.42 -5.18 6.46
C LEU A 57 7.92 -5.20 6.79
N ASN A 58 8.52 -6.38 7.01
CA ASN A 58 9.95 -6.49 7.28
C ASN A 58 10.79 -5.94 6.13
N TYR A 59 10.40 -6.22 4.87
CA TYR A 59 11.08 -5.69 3.68
C TYR A 59 10.89 -4.18 3.53
N PHE A 60 9.70 -3.65 3.76
CA PHE A 60 9.45 -2.22 3.67
C PHE A 60 10.15 -1.45 4.80
N PHE A 61 10.21 -1.98 6.02
CA PHE A 61 11.00 -1.39 7.10
C PHE A 61 12.51 -1.43 6.82
N LYS A 62 13.02 -2.54 6.27
CA LYS A 62 14.42 -2.62 5.80
C LYS A 62 14.70 -1.52 4.79
N LEU A 63 13.79 -1.32 3.83
CA LEU A 63 13.92 -0.28 2.81
C LEU A 63 13.88 1.13 3.41
N ASP A 64 12.94 1.41 4.33
CA ASP A 64 12.84 2.71 5.03
C ASP A 64 14.09 3.03 5.84
N PHE A 65 14.72 2.01 6.43
CA PHE A 65 15.98 2.15 7.15
C PHE A 65 17.18 2.47 6.24
N ILE A 66 17.23 1.86 5.06
CA ILE A 66 18.33 2.06 4.09
C ILE A 66 18.17 3.38 3.35
N GLU A 67 16.96 3.67 2.86
CA GLU A 67 16.64 4.89 2.11
C GLU A 67 15.88 5.87 3.01
N ASN A 68 16.52 6.93 3.47
CA ASN A 68 15.85 7.96 4.25
C ASN A 68 14.69 8.61 3.47
N ASN A 69 13.54 8.79 4.11
CA ASN A 69 12.34 9.40 3.52
C ASN A 69 11.82 8.66 2.27
N CYS A 70 11.83 7.35 2.32
CA CYS A 70 11.40 6.50 1.22
C CYS A 70 9.86 6.39 1.15
N ILE A 71 9.21 7.30 0.42
CA ILE A 71 7.73 7.33 0.30
C ILE A 71 7.17 6.01 -0.23
N LYS A 72 7.86 5.31 -1.15
CA LYS A 72 7.40 4.00 -1.64
C LYS A 72 7.38 2.94 -0.54
N ALA A 73 8.36 2.97 0.38
CA ALA A 73 8.37 2.11 1.56
C ALA A 73 7.23 2.48 2.52
N TRP A 74 7.02 3.78 2.77
CA TRP A 74 5.94 4.24 3.66
C TRP A 74 4.55 3.84 3.16
N ARG A 75 4.30 3.87 1.84
CA ARG A 75 3.06 3.35 1.24
C ARG A 75 2.88 1.86 1.51
N GLY A 76 3.94 1.07 1.34
CA GLY A 76 3.92 -0.35 1.65
C GLY A 76 3.67 -0.62 3.14
N ILE A 77 4.37 0.11 4.03
CA ILE A 77 4.16 0.00 5.48
C ILE A 77 2.74 0.40 5.85
N GLY A 78 2.24 1.53 5.33
CA GLY A 78 0.90 2.02 5.61
C GLY A 78 -0.18 1.01 5.25
N TRP A 79 -0.14 0.50 4.02
CA TRP A 79 -1.13 -0.47 3.54
C TRP A 79 -1.05 -1.82 4.26
N CYS A 80 0.14 -2.41 4.37
CA CYS A 80 0.32 -3.68 5.08
C CYS A 80 -0.09 -3.58 6.55
N SER A 81 0.22 -2.45 7.21
CA SER A 81 -0.21 -2.18 8.58
C SER A 81 -1.72 -2.07 8.69
N PHE A 82 -2.38 -1.40 7.74
CA PHE A 82 -3.84 -1.29 7.70
C PHE A 82 -4.50 -2.66 7.61
N ILE A 83 -4.07 -3.49 6.65
CA ILE A 83 -4.64 -4.84 6.47
C ILE A 83 -4.34 -5.73 7.69
N SER A 84 -3.18 -5.57 8.33
CA SER A 84 -2.80 -6.31 9.55
C SER A 84 -3.40 -5.73 10.84
N GLN A 85 -4.39 -4.85 10.75
CA GLN A 85 -5.08 -4.22 11.89
C GLN A 85 -4.17 -3.37 12.82
N LYS A 86 -3.02 -2.94 12.31
CA LYS A 86 -2.10 -2.03 13.00
C LYS A 86 -2.43 -0.58 12.61
N HIS A 87 -3.66 -0.13 12.93
CA HIS A 87 -4.24 1.10 12.39
C HIS A 87 -3.47 2.36 12.79
N GLU A 88 -2.97 2.43 14.02
CA GLU A 88 -2.16 3.57 14.50
C GLU A 88 -0.84 3.67 13.72
N GLN A 89 -0.19 2.54 13.45
CA GLN A 89 1.01 2.49 12.62
C GLN A 89 0.70 2.91 11.19
N ALA A 90 -0.41 2.41 10.61
CA ALA A 90 -0.84 2.80 9.27
C ALA A 90 -1.08 4.31 9.18
N MET A 91 -1.82 4.89 10.12
CA MET A 91 -2.08 6.33 10.17
C MET A 91 -0.79 7.14 10.26
N LYS A 92 0.13 6.76 11.15
CA LYS A 92 1.44 7.41 11.30
C LYS A 92 2.20 7.51 9.96
N TYR A 93 2.21 6.43 9.18
CA TYR A 93 2.93 6.43 7.89
C TYR A 93 2.19 7.21 6.81
N TYR A 94 0.85 7.16 6.75
CA TYR A 94 0.09 8.00 5.82
C TYR A 94 0.22 9.49 6.16
N GLU A 95 0.25 9.89 7.43
CA GLU A 95 0.51 11.27 7.84
C GLU A 95 1.90 11.74 7.38
N LYS A 96 2.95 10.92 7.54
CA LYS A 96 4.28 11.21 6.98
C LYS A 96 4.28 11.42 5.47
N ILE A 97 3.50 10.62 4.71
CA ILE A 97 3.37 10.77 3.26
C ILE A 97 2.66 12.10 2.93
N ILE A 98 1.59 12.42 3.66
CA ILE A 98 0.78 13.61 3.44
C ILE A 98 1.59 14.90 3.65
N GLU A 99 2.56 14.90 4.55
CA GLU A 99 3.49 16.01 4.77
C GLU A 99 4.50 16.22 3.64
N GLN A 100 4.62 15.29 2.71
CA GLN A 100 5.58 15.35 1.59
C GLN A 100 4.87 15.66 0.26
N LYS A 101 4.73 14.66 -0.60
CA LYS A 101 4.07 14.77 -1.91
C LYS A 101 3.00 13.68 -2.04
N PRO A 102 1.85 13.85 -1.38
CA PRO A 102 0.79 12.85 -1.41
C PRO A 102 0.12 12.77 -2.79
N LEU A 103 -0.28 11.55 -3.15
CA LEU A 103 -1.15 11.27 -4.28
C LEU A 103 -2.60 11.09 -3.78
N ALA A 104 -3.56 11.07 -4.69
CA ALA A 104 -4.96 10.80 -4.37
C ALA A 104 -5.15 9.51 -3.54
N ILE A 105 -4.42 8.45 -3.92
CA ILE A 105 -4.45 7.17 -3.22
C ILE A 105 -3.97 7.27 -1.76
N ASP A 106 -3.00 8.13 -1.48
CA ASP A 106 -2.46 8.30 -0.13
C ASP A 106 -3.51 8.94 0.80
N TYR A 107 -4.21 9.96 0.31
CA TYR A 107 -5.34 10.55 1.04
C TYR A 107 -6.50 9.56 1.21
N MET A 108 -6.82 8.77 0.18
CA MET A 108 -7.88 7.77 0.25
C MET A 108 -7.57 6.73 1.31
N ASN A 109 -6.36 6.19 1.31
CA ASN A 109 -5.94 5.18 2.29
C ASN A 109 -5.89 5.76 3.71
N ALA A 110 -5.44 7.00 3.90
CA ALA A 110 -5.54 7.69 5.19
C ALA A 110 -7.00 7.83 5.64
N GLY A 111 -7.92 8.09 4.71
CA GLY A 111 -9.36 8.09 4.95
C GLY A 111 -9.89 6.74 5.41
N HIS A 112 -9.46 5.65 4.75
CA HIS A 112 -9.81 4.29 5.16
C HIS A 112 -9.39 3.99 6.60
N VAL A 113 -8.13 4.32 6.94
CA VAL A 113 -7.61 4.13 8.29
C VAL A 113 -8.40 4.96 9.31
N ALA A 114 -8.66 6.24 9.04
CA ALA A 114 -9.43 7.10 9.92
C ALA A 114 -10.86 6.57 10.15
N TRP A 115 -11.50 6.09 9.09
CA TRP A 115 -12.85 5.52 9.18
C TRP A 115 -12.89 4.27 10.04
N VAL A 116 -11.98 3.34 9.82
CA VAL A 116 -11.89 2.10 10.63
C VAL A 116 -11.57 2.40 12.08
N MET A 117 -10.81 3.46 12.36
CA MET A 117 -10.56 3.95 13.72
C MET A 117 -11.76 4.69 14.35
N GLY A 118 -12.87 4.87 13.61
CA GLY A 118 -14.09 5.53 14.07
C GLY A 118 -14.09 7.05 13.94
N ASP A 119 -13.06 7.65 13.37
CA ASP A 119 -12.99 9.11 13.12
C ASP A 119 -13.60 9.45 11.75
N ILE A 120 -14.95 9.48 11.71
CA ILE A 120 -15.73 9.77 10.51
C ILE A 120 -15.39 11.15 9.92
N GLN A 121 -15.18 12.13 10.79
CA GLN A 121 -14.89 13.50 10.35
C GLN A 121 -13.52 13.58 9.67
N LYS A 122 -12.49 12.97 10.26
CA LYS A 122 -11.15 12.90 9.67
C LYS A 122 -11.16 12.10 8.36
N ALA A 123 -11.90 10.99 8.31
CA ALA A 123 -12.09 10.21 7.11
C ALA A 123 -12.70 11.02 5.97
N SER A 124 -13.80 11.74 6.23
CA SER A 124 -14.45 12.60 5.24
C SER A 124 -13.51 13.70 4.71
N VAL A 125 -12.72 14.32 5.58
CA VAL A 125 -11.72 15.33 5.18
C VAL A 125 -10.65 14.70 4.25
N PHE A 126 -10.14 13.52 4.57
CA PHE A 126 -9.16 12.84 3.73
C PHE A 126 -9.75 12.41 2.39
N TYR A 127 -10.96 11.88 2.36
CA TYR A 127 -11.65 11.53 1.10
C TYR A 127 -11.91 12.77 0.23
N GLY A 128 -12.31 13.90 0.82
CA GLY A 128 -12.46 15.16 0.10
C GLY A 128 -11.15 15.62 -0.57
N LYS A 129 -10.01 15.48 0.13
CA LYS A 129 -8.68 15.71 -0.45
C LYS A 129 -8.32 14.71 -1.55
N ALA A 130 -8.70 13.43 -1.39
CA ALA A 130 -8.50 12.41 -2.41
C ALA A 130 -9.28 12.71 -3.68
N ILE A 131 -10.55 13.15 -3.57
CA ILE A 131 -11.38 13.58 -4.70
C ILE A 131 -10.70 14.75 -5.44
N THR A 132 -10.26 15.77 -4.71
CA THR A 132 -9.57 16.93 -5.29
C THR A 132 -8.29 16.49 -6.02
N ALA A 133 -7.47 15.66 -5.39
CA ALA A 133 -6.21 15.17 -5.94
C ALA A 133 -6.41 14.20 -7.14
N SER A 134 -7.51 13.47 -7.21
CA SER A 134 -7.85 12.60 -8.35
C SER A 134 -8.39 13.36 -9.56
N GLY A 135 -8.78 14.62 -9.39
CA GLY A 135 -9.30 15.48 -10.43
C GLY A 135 -10.83 15.48 -10.52
N ASN A 136 -11.50 14.40 -10.14
CA ASN A 136 -12.97 14.33 -10.07
C ASN A 136 -13.42 13.16 -9.17
N ARG A 137 -14.72 13.19 -8.79
CA ARG A 137 -15.34 12.19 -7.94
C ARG A 137 -15.38 10.79 -8.57
N GLU A 138 -15.56 10.69 -9.88
CA GLU A 138 -15.68 9.41 -10.58
C GLU A 138 -14.39 8.59 -10.47
N ARG A 139 -13.23 9.23 -10.70
CA ARG A 139 -11.91 8.59 -10.52
C ARG A 139 -11.66 8.17 -9.08
N PHE A 140 -12.09 8.98 -8.12
CA PHE A 140 -12.02 8.62 -6.71
C PHE A 140 -12.86 7.35 -6.45
N LEU A 141 -14.11 7.29 -6.94
CA LEU A 141 -14.98 6.13 -6.76
C LEU A 141 -14.41 4.87 -7.40
N GLU A 142 -13.80 4.97 -8.58
CA GLU A 142 -13.11 3.83 -9.22
C GLU A 142 -11.97 3.26 -8.34
N MET A 143 -11.24 4.11 -7.63
CA MET A 143 -10.20 3.67 -6.68
C MET A 143 -10.84 3.09 -5.42
N PHE A 144 -11.83 3.79 -4.85
CA PHE A 144 -12.49 3.43 -3.60
C PHE A 144 -13.13 2.04 -3.68
N HIS A 145 -13.88 1.74 -4.75
CA HIS A 145 -14.54 0.45 -4.94
C HIS A 145 -13.58 -0.76 -4.99
N LYS A 146 -12.31 -0.54 -5.34
CA LYS A 146 -11.29 -1.61 -5.31
C LYS A 146 -10.92 -2.02 -3.89
N ASP A 147 -11.11 -1.13 -2.93
CA ASP A 147 -10.71 -1.32 -1.53
C ASP A 147 -11.90 -1.64 -0.60
N GLU A 148 -13.13 -1.72 -1.12
CA GLU A 148 -14.33 -2.03 -0.32
C GLU A 148 -14.20 -3.34 0.45
N GLU A 149 -13.68 -4.40 -0.17
CA GLU A 149 -13.47 -5.68 0.49
C GLU A 149 -12.51 -5.54 1.68
N ALA A 150 -11.47 -4.72 1.55
CA ALA A 150 -10.55 -4.44 2.64
C ALA A 150 -11.25 -3.71 3.78
N LEU A 151 -12.11 -2.72 3.50
CA LEU A 151 -12.91 -2.02 4.50
C LEU A 151 -13.87 -2.94 5.25
N LEU A 152 -14.59 -3.81 4.52
CA LEU A 152 -15.49 -4.80 5.12
C LEU A 152 -14.73 -5.76 6.05
N THR A 153 -13.55 -6.22 5.63
CA THR A 153 -12.67 -7.08 6.43
C THR A 153 -12.19 -6.39 7.71
N GLN A 154 -12.05 -5.06 7.68
CA GLN A 154 -11.67 -4.25 8.84
C GLN A 154 -12.86 -3.86 9.73
N GLY A 155 -14.08 -4.32 9.43
CA GLY A 155 -15.26 -4.14 10.26
C GLY A 155 -16.17 -2.99 9.87
N ILE A 156 -15.93 -2.32 8.73
CA ILE A 156 -16.91 -1.40 8.15
C ILE A 156 -18.10 -2.23 7.65
N ARG A 157 -19.33 -1.80 7.94
CA ARG A 157 -20.54 -2.49 7.47
C ARG A 157 -20.85 -2.05 6.03
N GLU A 158 -21.32 -2.97 5.22
CA GLU A 158 -21.71 -2.71 3.83
C GLU A 158 -22.71 -1.54 3.71
N GLU A 159 -23.66 -1.46 4.64
CA GLU A 159 -24.67 -0.40 4.69
C GLU A 159 -24.11 1.00 5.01
N ASP A 160 -22.92 1.09 5.64
CA ASP A 160 -22.29 2.38 5.96
C ASP A 160 -21.51 2.97 4.77
N ILE A 161 -21.19 2.16 3.75
CA ILE A 161 -20.42 2.61 2.57
C ILE A 161 -21.18 3.71 1.81
N PRO A 162 -22.45 3.50 1.37
CA PRO A 162 -23.19 4.57 0.69
C PRO A 162 -23.35 5.81 1.57
N LEU A 163 -23.56 5.64 2.88
CA LEU A 163 -23.70 6.78 3.80
C LEU A 163 -22.43 7.62 3.87
N MET A 164 -21.26 6.98 3.91
CA MET A 164 -19.98 7.69 3.86
C MET A 164 -19.82 8.43 2.54
N LEU A 165 -20.13 7.78 1.42
CA LEU A 165 -20.02 8.39 0.10
C LEU A 165 -20.98 9.57 -0.11
N ASP A 166 -22.15 9.55 0.53
CA ASP A 166 -23.12 10.66 0.47
C ASP A 166 -22.67 11.89 1.26
N LEU A 167 -21.71 11.73 2.20
CA LEU A 167 -21.10 12.85 2.93
C LEU A 167 -20.06 13.63 2.09
N LEU A 168 -19.63 13.10 0.95
CA LEU A 168 -18.57 13.64 0.09
C LEU A 168 -19.13 14.39 -1.11
#